data_5d09c32da58c2817c156c2ac8e007f09
#
_entry.id   5d09c32da58c2817c156c2ac8e007f09
#
_cell.length_a   1.000
_cell.length_b   1.000
_cell.length_c   1.000
_cell.angle_alpha   90.00
_cell.angle_beta   90.00
_cell.angle_gamma   90.00
#
_symmetry.space_group_name_H-M   'P 1'
#
loop_
_entity.id
_entity.type
_entity.pdbx_description
1 polymer ?
#
loop_
_entity_poly.entity_id
_entity_poly.type
_entity_poly.pdbx_seq_one_letter_code
_entity_poly.pdbx_strand_id
1 'polypeptide(L)'
;AKTDMENILISLGATNLGLQRTFYKSHIIAFFLNLCGIIKASLLLSPNDRLVLQYPLKKYYTWICRIAHLRNAKVITLVHDLGSFRRRKLTIPQEIKRLSNTDYIIALNSSMKKWLEEHGCQQSIGTLDIWDYLSNQISQSQHQKETKYRIIYAGTLNLRKNTFLVHFPQYINSFDLALYGNGNNLHGIDSLPHISYHGFIKSDELIASVQADFGLVWDGESLDGCTGSWGEYLKYNNPHKTSLYIRC
;
A
#
# COMPACT_ATOMS: atom_id res chain seq x y z
N ALA A 1 -1.97 1.51 -5.92
CA ALA A 1 -2.05 0.04 -5.71
C ALA A 1 -3.46 -0.51 -5.86
N LYS A 2 -4.44 -0.10 -5.02
CA LYS A 2 -5.79 -0.71 -5.08
C LYS A 2 -6.46 -0.53 -6.44
N THR A 3 -6.43 0.68 -6.98
CA THR A 3 -7.00 1.00 -8.30
C THR A 3 -6.26 0.28 -9.41
N ASP A 4 -4.93 0.18 -9.33
CA ASP A 4 -4.13 -0.51 -10.34
C ASP A 4 -4.46 -1.99 -10.36
N MET A 5 -4.52 -2.63 -9.18
CA MET A 5 -4.94 -4.04 -9.07
C MET A 5 -6.36 -4.27 -9.60
N GLU A 6 -7.27 -3.35 -9.33
CA GLU A 6 -8.64 -3.41 -9.87
C GLU A 6 -8.63 -3.33 -11.41
N ASN A 7 -7.88 -2.39 -11.98
CA ASN A 7 -7.74 -2.26 -13.43
C ASN A 7 -7.08 -3.48 -14.07
N ILE A 8 -6.04 -4.04 -13.43
CA ILE A 8 -5.39 -5.27 -13.89
C ILE A 8 -6.37 -6.44 -13.86
N LEU A 9 -7.11 -6.64 -12.78
CA LEU A 9 -8.09 -7.71 -12.70
C LEU A 9 -9.19 -7.56 -13.77
N ILE A 10 -9.66 -6.34 -14.02
CA ILE A 10 -10.64 -6.05 -15.08
C ILE A 10 -10.05 -6.38 -16.45
N SER A 11 -8.80 -6.01 -16.72
CA SER A 11 -8.14 -6.33 -18.00
C SER A 11 -7.95 -7.83 -18.23
N LEU A 12 -7.90 -8.60 -17.13
CA LEU A 12 -7.86 -10.07 -17.15
C LEU A 12 -9.26 -10.71 -17.20
N GLY A 13 -10.32 -9.91 -17.39
CA GLY A 13 -11.69 -10.39 -17.55
C GLY A 13 -12.50 -10.47 -16.26
N ALA A 14 -11.99 -9.94 -15.13
CA ALA A 14 -12.78 -9.91 -13.91
C ALA A 14 -13.87 -8.83 -13.96
N THR A 15 -15.02 -9.11 -13.36
CA THR A 15 -16.12 -8.17 -13.24
C THR A 15 -16.08 -7.44 -11.91
N ASN A 16 -16.12 -6.10 -11.94
CA ASN A 16 -16.20 -5.30 -10.73
C ASN A 16 -17.60 -5.36 -10.13
N LEU A 17 -17.72 -5.91 -8.93
CA LEU A 17 -18.99 -6.05 -8.21
C LEU A 17 -19.45 -4.76 -7.53
N GLY A 18 -18.70 -3.67 -7.61
CA GLY A 18 -19.06 -2.38 -7.05
C GLY A 18 -18.91 -2.26 -5.54
N LEU A 19 -18.13 -3.12 -4.90
CA LEU A 19 -17.80 -3.04 -3.47
C LEU A 19 -16.75 -1.94 -3.21
N GLN A 20 -17.09 -0.70 -3.55
CA GLN A 20 -16.19 0.44 -3.43
C GLN A 20 -16.21 1.03 -2.03
N ARG A 21 -15.08 1.62 -1.64
CA ARG A 21 -15.00 2.41 -0.43
C ARG A 21 -15.72 3.74 -0.62
N THR A 22 -16.80 3.93 0.13
CA THR A 22 -17.55 5.20 0.09
C THR A 22 -16.95 6.22 1.05
N PHE A 23 -16.71 7.43 0.55
CA PHE A 23 -16.24 8.59 1.33
C PHE A 23 -17.39 9.60 1.47
N TYR A 24 -18.37 9.28 2.30
CA TYR A 24 -19.42 10.22 2.63
C TYR A 24 -19.22 10.78 4.04
N LYS A 25 -19.51 12.08 4.22
CA LYS A 25 -19.50 12.73 5.53
C LYS A 25 -20.54 12.11 6.46
N SER A 26 -21.73 11.77 5.92
CA SER A 26 -22.78 11.09 6.66
C SER A 26 -22.52 9.58 6.78
N HIS A 27 -22.39 9.10 8.00
CA HIS A 27 -22.24 7.66 8.29
C HIS A 27 -23.46 6.84 7.91
N ILE A 28 -24.65 7.46 7.94
CA ILE A 28 -25.93 6.82 7.59
C ILE A 28 -25.98 6.56 6.07
N ILE A 29 -25.69 7.58 5.27
CA ILE A 29 -25.65 7.45 3.81
C ILE A 29 -24.59 6.42 3.40
N ALA A 30 -23.39 6.48 4.00
CA ALA A 30 -22.34 5.51 3.76
C ALA A 30 -22.75 4.07 4.13
N PHE A 31 -23.56 3.89 5.19
CA PHE A 31 -24.09 2.58 5.57
C PHE A 31 -25.02 2.02 4.49
N PHE A 32 -26.00 2.79 4.05
CA PHE A 32 -26.97 2.33 3.05
C PHE A 32 -26.30 2.05 1.70
N LEU A 33 -25.39 2.91 1.24
CA LEU A 33 -24.66 2.69 -0.02
C LEU A 33 -23.80 1.43 0.02
N ASN A 34 -23.11 1.19 1.15
CA ASN A 34 -22.35 -0.04 1.31
C ASN A 34 -23.25 -1.27 1.38
N LEU A 35 -24.41 -1.18 2.02
CA LEU A 35 -25.40 -2.25 2.07
C LEU A 35 -25.94 -2.58 0.67
N CYS A 36 -26.31 -1.56 -0.11
CA CYS A 36 -26.71 -1.74 -1.51
C CYS A 36 -25.62 -2.40 -2.34
N GLY A 37 -24.33 -1.99 -2.15
CA GLY A 37 -23.20 -2.60 -2.82
C GLY A 37 -23.04 -4.09 -2.48
N ILE A 38 -23.24 -4.47 -1.22
CA ILE A 38 -23.18 -5.89 -0.79
C ILE A 38 -24.35 -6.68 -1.37
N ILE A 39 -25.57 -6.14 -1.36
CA ILE A 39 -26.73 -6.79 -1.94
C ILE A 39 -26.50 -7.01 -3.44
N LYS A 40 -26.05 -5.99 -4.16
CA LYS A 40 -25.72 -6.10 -5.58
C LYS A 40 -24.64 -7.17 -5.82
N ALA A 41 -23.54 -7.13 -5.09
CA ALA A 41 -22.47 -8.12 -5.22
C ALA A 41 -22.99 -9.54 -4.94
N SER A 42 -23.84 -9.69 -3.94
CA SER A 42 -24.46 -10.98 -3.59
C SER A 42 -25.33 -11.54 -4.70
N LEU A 43 -26.05 -10.68 -5.42
CA LEU A 43 -26.92 -11.09 -6.54
C LEU A 43 -26.11 -11.45 -7.79
N LEU A 44 -24.97 -10.80 -8.00
CA LEU A 44 -24.10 -11.03 -9.16
C LEU A 44 -23.18 -12.26 -9.00
N LEU A 45 -22.92 -12.71 -7.78
CA LEU A 45 -22.11 -13.89 -7.54
C LEU A 45 -22.81 -15.16 -8.01
N SER A 46 -22.11 -15.95 -8.81
CA SER A 46 -22.54 -17.24 -9.33
C SER A 46 -21.76 -18.40 -8.66
N PRO A 47 -22.31 -19.62 -8.68
CA PRO A 47 -21.57 -20.81 -8.23
C PRO A 47 -20.26 -20.98 -9.02
N ASN A 48 -19.21 -21.37 -8.31
CA ASN A 48 -17.83 -21.54 -8.83
C ASN A 48 -17.10 -20.23 -9.18
N ASP A 49 -17.69 -19.06 -8.94
CA ASP A 49 -16.96 -17.79 -9.06
C ASP A 49 -15.78 -17.73 -8.09
N ARG A 50 -14.79 -16.90 -8.45
CA ARG A 50 -13.67 -16.54 -7.61
C ARG A 50 -13.76 -15.08 -7.24
N LEU A 51 -14.19 -14.81 -6.02
CA LEU A 51 -14.30 -13.45 -5.49
C LEU A 51 -12.95 -12.97 -4.97
N VAL A 52 -12.35 -11.97 -5.63
CA VAL A 52 -11.13 -11.31 -5.14
C VAL A 52 -11.47 -10.10 -4.27
N LEU A 53 -11.05 -10.12 -3.01
CA LEU A 53 -11.24 -9.03 -2.06
C LEU A 53 -9.93 -8.35 -1.71
N GLN A 54 -9.89 -7.03 -1.82
CA GLN A 54 -8.74 -6.22 -1.44
C GLN A 54 -8.84 -5.83 0.05
N TYR A 55 -8.08 -6.51 0.92
CA TYR A 55 -8.07 -6.28 2.36
C TYR A 55 -7.16 -5.08 2.74
N PRO A 56 -7.52 -4.24 3.75
CA PRO A 56 -8.67 -4.37 4.61
C PRO A 56 -9.96 -3.81 3.99
N LEU A 57 -11.02 -4.60 4.12
CA LEU A 57 -12.41 -4.19 3.86
C LEU A 57 -13.12 -4.08 5.22
N LYS A 58 -13.33 -2.86 5.74
CA LYS A 58 -13.54 -2.61 7.16
C LYS A 58 -14.76 -3.27 7.80
N LYS A 59 -15.96 -3.09 7.22
CA LYS A 59 -17.21 -3.45 7.91
C LYS A 59 -17.80 -4.77 7.43
N TYR A 60 -17.62 -5.10 6.17
CA TYR A 60 -18.41 -6.14 5.51
C TYR A 60 -17.59 -7.34 5.05
N TYR A 61 -16.30 -7.40 5.40
CA TYR A 61 -15.41 -8.46 4.96
C TYR A 61 -15.95 -9.86 5.27
N THR A 62 -16.25 -10.12 6.54
CA THR A 62 -16.76 -11.43 6.96
C THR A 62 -18.13 -11.74 6.34
N TRP A 63 -18.97 -10.72 6.15
CA TRP A 63 -20.29 -10.89 5.55
C TRP A 63 -20.18 -11.30 4.08
N ILE A 64 -19.39 -10.60 3.30
CA ILE A 64 -19.26 -10.91 1.87
C ILE A 64 -18.58 -12.26 1.66
N CYS A 65 -17.61 -12.64 2.50
CA CYS A 65 -17.04 -13.99 2.46
C CYS A 65 -18.12 -15.07 2.71
N ARG A 66 -18.95 -14.89 3.72
CA ARG A 66 -20.06 -15.83 4.02
C ARG A 66 -21.06 -15.92 2.87
N ILE A 67 -21.44 -14.78 2.30
CA ILE A 67 -22.34 -14.75 1.15
C ILE A 67 -21.72 -15.47 -0.05
N ALA A 68 -20.44 -15.26 -0.32
CA ALA A 68 -19.74 -15.96 -1.39
C ALA A 68 -19.77 -17.48 -1.17
N HIS A 69 -19.49 -17.94 0.03
CA HIS A 69 -19.57 -19.38 0.37
C HIS A 69 -20.99 -19.94 0.25
N LEU A 70 -22.03 -19.18 0.68
CA LEU A 70 -23.43 -19.57 0.49
C LEU A 70 -23.81 -19.67 -1.00
N ARG A 71 -23.14 -18.94 -1.86
CA ARG A 71 -23.28 -19.02 -3.34
C ARG A 71 -22.35 -20.05 -3.96
N ASN A 72 -21.64 -20.84 -3.18
CA ASN A 72 -20.64 -21.82 -3.63
C ASN A 72 -19.51 -21.17 -4.47
N ALA A 73 -19.16 -19.92 -4.17
CA ALA A 73 -18.03 -19.21 -4.72
C ALA A 73 -16.82 -19.26 -3.79
N LYS A 74 -15.61 -19.21 -4.35
CA LYS A 74 -14.36 -19.18 -3.60
C LYS A 74 -13.91 -17.74 -3.34
N VAL A 75 -13.33 -17.51 -2.17
CA VAL A 75 -12.85 -16.18 -1.77
C VAL A 75 -11.32 -16.15 -1.76
N ILE A 76 -10.75 -15.19 -2.49
CA ILE A 76 -9.32 -14.89 -2.52
C ILE A 76 -9.13 -13.51 -1.89
N THR A 77 -8.30 -13.40 -0.87
CA THR A 77 -8.02 -12.12 -0.21
C THR A 77 -6.63 -11.62 -0.53
N LEU A 78 -6.56 -10.49 -1.22
CA LEU A 78 -5.32 -9.75 -1.46
C LEU A 78 -5.10 -8.77 -0.30
N VAL A 79 -4.06 -8.98 0.49
CA VAL A 79 -3.75 -8.16 1.66
C VAL A 79 -2.92 -6.95 1.25
N HIS A 80 -3.42 -5.74 1.50
CA HIS A 80 -2.66 -4.49 1.32
C HIS A 80 -2.08 -3.96 2.64
N ASP A 81 -2.75 -4.24 3.75
CA ASP A 81 -2.37 -3.74 5.07
C ASP A 81 -2.99 -4.62 6.15
N LEU A 82 -2.24 -4.87 7.22
CA LEU A 82 -2.73 -5.57 8.40
C LEU A 82 -3.13 -4.55 9.47
N GLY A 83 -4.37 -4.64 9.92
CA GLY A 83 -4.96 -3.69 10.88
C GLY A 83 -4.40 -3.83 12.30
N SER A 84 -3.82 -4.98 12.62
CA SER A 84 -3.18 -5.28 13.91
C SER A 84 -1.81 -4.60 14.06
N PHE A 85 -1.16 -4.22 12.95
CA PHE A 85 0.15 -3.57 12.99
C PHE A 85 0.08 -2.07 13.25
N ARG A 86 0.29 -1.26 12.21
CA ARG A 86 0.50 0.20 12.32
C ARG A 86 -0.59 0.95 13.07
N ARG A 87 -1.84 0.57 12.86
CA ARG A 87 -2.99 1.31 13.38
C ARG A 87 -3.60 0.67 14.61
N ARG A 88 -3.16 -0.52 14.96
CA ARG A 88 -3.66 -1.33 16.10
C ARG A 88 -5.19 -1.28 16.26
N LYS A 89 -5.89 -1.29 15.11
CA LYS A 89 -7.37 -1.25 15.06
C LYS A 89 -8.01 -2.60 15.33
N LEU A 90 -7.22 -3.65 15.22
CA LEU A 90 -7.57 -5.02 15.52
C LEU A 90 -6.48 -5.60 16.42
N THR A 91 -6.86 -6.54 17.24
CA THR A 91 -5.87 -7.45 17.83
C THR A 91 -5.46 -8.51 16.81
N ILE A 92 -4.31 -9.14 17.01
CA ILE A 92 -3.83 -10.22 16.13
C ILE A 92 -4.88 -11.34 16.01
N PRO A 93 -5.44 -11.87 17.11
CA PRO A 93 -6.49 -12.91 17.01
C PRO A 93 -7.72 -12.46 16.23
N GLN A 94 -8.11 -11.17 16.35
CA GLN A 94 -9.25 -10.64 15.59
C GLN A 94 -8.95 -10.58 14.09
N GLU A 95 -7.72 -10.24 13.72
CA GLU A 95 -7.30 -10.19 12.32
C GLU A 95 -7.25 -11.58 11.71
N ILE A 96 -6.60 -12.54 12.39
CA ILE A 96 -6.55 -13.94 11.95
C ILE A 96 -7.96 -14.51 11.80
N LYS A 97 -8.84 -14.29 12.81
CA LYS A 97 -10.25 -14.71 12.73
C LYS A 97 -11.00 -14.08 11.54
N ARG A 98 -10.67 -12.87 11.13
CA ARG A 98 -11.24 -12.27 9.90
C ARG A 98 -10.72 -12.97 8.66
N LEU A 99 -9.41 -13.12 8.55
CA LEU A 99 -8.77 -13.75 7.40
C LEU A 99 -9.14 -15.23 7.26
N SER A 100 -9.50 -15.92 8.35
CA SER A 100 -9.98 -17.30 8.28
C SER A 100 -11.32 -17.48 7.54
N ASN A 101 -12.00 -16.40 7.16
CA ASN A 101 -13.19 -16.48 6.33
C ASN A 101 -12.90 -16.52 4.80
N THR A 102 -11.65 -16.56 4.40
CA THR A 102 -11.25 -16.67 2.99
C THR A 102 -10.73 -18.08 2.68
N ASP A 103 -10.76 -18.49 1.42
CA ASP A 103 -10.19 -19.76 0.97
C ASP A 103 -8.69 -19.65 0.65
N TYR A 104 -8.26 -18.48 0.16
CA TYR A 104 -6.88 -18.23 -0.23
C TYR A 104 -6.46 -16.81 0.11
N ILE A 105 -5.23 -16.65 0.55
CA ILE A 105 -4.65 -15.33 0.87
C ILE A 105 -3.47 -15.05 -0.07
N ILE A 106 -3.41 -13.85 -0.59
CA ILE A 106 -2.24 -13.29 -1.25
C ILE A 106 -1.61 -12.28 -0.29
N ALA A 107 -0.52 -12.69 0.35
CA ALA A 107 0.29 -11.84 1.20
C ALA A 107 1.21 -10.96 0.36
N LEU A 108 1.73 -9.87 0.93
CA LEU A 108 2.61 -8.97 0.19
C LEU A 108 3.98 -9.58 -0.08
N ASN A 109 4.51 -10.32 0.87
CA ASN A 109 5.82 -10.97 0.77
C ASN A 109 5.91 -12.20 1.69
N SER A 110 7.03 -12.90 1.60
CA SER A 110 7.30 -14.09 2.39
C SER A 110 7.31 -13.83 3.91
N SER A 111 7.73 -12.65 4.35
CA SER A 111 7.72 -12.28 5.76
C SER A 111 6.29 -12.12 6.30
N MET A 112 5.39 -11.50 5.52
CA MET A 112 3.97 -11.42 5.89
C MET A 112 3.31 -12.79 5.88
N LYS A 113 3.61 -13.64 4.87
CA LYS A 113 3.12 -15.02 4.83
C LYS A 113 3.54 -15.77 6.08
N LYS A 114 4.83 -15.80 6.40
CA LYS A 114 5.37 -16.46 7.59
C LYS A 114 4.69 -15.95 8.87
N TRP A 115 4.54 -14.64 9.00
CA TRP A 115 3.88 -14.05 10.15
C TRP A 115 2.42 -14.52 10.30
N LEU A 116 1.66 -14.58 9.20
CA LEU A 116 0.27 -15.08 9.23
C LEU A 116 0.21 -16.55 9.68
N GLU A 117 1.09 -17.39 9.16
CA GLU A 117 1.21 -18.81 9.50
C GLU A 117 1.57 -19.00 10.99
N GLU A 118 2.57 -18.27 11.49
CA GLU A 118 3.00 -18.30 12.90
C GLU A 118 1.90 -17.84 13.89
N HIS A 119 0.98 -16.99 13.42
CA HIS A 119 -0.15 -16.53 14.25
C HIS A 119 -1.44 -17.35 14.04
N GLY A 120 -1.32 -18.50 13.41
CA GLY A 120 -2.39 -19.51 13.34
C GLY A 120 -3.32 -19.37 12.14
N CYS A 121 -2.91 -18.67 11.07
CA CYS A 121 -3.64 -18.66 9.82
C CYS A 121 -3.50 -20.03 9.12
N GLN A 122 -4.62 -20.71 8.88
CA GLN A 122 -4.66 -22.07 8.30
C GLN A 122 -4.95 -22.06 6.79
N GLN A 123 -5.22 -20.90 6.21
CA GLN A 123 -5.51 -20.77 4.79
C GLN A 123 -4.26 -20.98 3.95
N SER A 124 -4.42 -21.43 2.71
CA SER A 124 -3.32 -21.42 1.74
C SER A 124 -2.90 -19.98 1.45
N ILE A 125 -1.59 -19.70 1.53
CA ILE A 125 -1.04 -18.35 1.36
C ILE A 125 0.01 -18.34 0.26
N GLY A 126 -0.25 -17.53 -0.78
CA GLY A 126 0.75 -17.15 -1.77
C GLY A 126 1.31 -15.75 -1.49
N THR A 127 2.34 -15.34 -2.23
CA THR A 127 2.95 -14.01 -2.14
C THR A 127 2.80 -13.24 -3.44
N LEU A 128 2.69 -11.90 -3.33
CA LEU A 128 2.66 -10.99 -4.47
C LEU A 128 4.07 -10.54 -4.86
N ASP A 129 4.93 -10.35 -3.86
CA ASP A 129 6.32 -9.89 -3.87
C ASP A 129 6.50 -8.44 -4.33
N ILE A 130 5.93 -8.00 -5.44
CA ILE A 130 5.96 -6.62 -5.90
C ILE A 130 4.60 -6.21 -6.48
N TRP A 131 4.26 -4.92 -6.33
CA TRP A 131 3.09 -4.33 -6.97
C TRP A 131 3.37 -3.94 -8.41
N ASP A 132 2.40 -4.12 -9.29
CA ASP A 132 2.41 -3.40 -10.56
C ASP A 132 2.06 -1.93 -10.35
N TYR A 133 2.61 -1.08 -11.20
CA TYR A 133 2.32 0.33 -11.26
C TYR A 133 1.86 0.71 -12.68
N LEU A 134 0.57 1.01 -12.81
CA LEU A 134 0.01 1.39 -14.10
C LEU A 134 0.22 2.89 -14.35
N SER A 135 0.95 3.20 -15.41
CA SER A 135 1.14 4.55 -15.92
C SER A 135 1.38 4.51 -17.43
N ASN A 136 0.85 5.48 -18.14
CA ASN A 136 1.13 5.70 -19.55
C ASN A 136 2.39 6.58 -19.76
N GLN A 137 2.96 7.09 -18.66
CA GLN A 137 4.17 7.91 -18.72
C GLN A 137 5.41 7.01 -18.85
N ILE A 138 6.39 7.53 -19.54
CA ILE A 138 7.70 6.91 -19.73
C ILE A 138 8.72 7.85 -19.08
N SER A 139 9.63 7.29 -18.29
CA SER A 139 10.74 8.05 -17.73
C SER A 139 11.58 8.65 -18.86
N GLN A 140 11.87 9.95 -18.76
CA GLN A 140 12.80 10.64 -19.63
C GLN A 140 14.20 10.74 -19.01
N SER A 141 14.43 9.98 -17.94
CA SER A 141 15.71 9.98 -17.24
C SER A 141 16.82 9.54 -18.17
N GLN A 142 17.62 10.50 -18.61
CA GLN A 142 18.92 10.22 -19.22
C GLN A 142 19.96 10.27 -18.11
N HIS A 143 20.60 9.14 -17.83
CA HIS A 143 21.71 9.08 -16.89
C HIS A 143 22.88 9.97 -17.38
N GLN A 144 22.85 11.22 -17.02
CA GLN A 144 24.06 12.05 -17.04
C GLN A 144 24.83 11.74 -15.77
N LYS A 145 26.03 11.25 -15.91
CA LYS A 145 26.95 10.96 -14.81
C LYS A 145 27.31 12.27 -14.10
N GLU A 146 26.53 12.63 -13.11
CA GLU A 146 26.82 13.77 -12.25
C GLU A 146 27.85 13.39 -11.18
N THR A 147 28.46 14.39 -10.59
CA THR A 147 29.48 14.19 -9.52
C THR A 147 28.87 13.67 -8.22
N LYS A 148 27.55 13.81 -8.03
CA LYS A 148 26.80 13.35 -6.87
C LYS A 148 25.55 12.58 -7.31
N TYR A 149 25.18 11.56 -6.53
CA TYR A 149 23.91 10.86 -6.73
C TYR A 149 22.73 11.71 -6.28
N ARG A 150 21.63 11.58 -6.99
CA ARG A 150 20.34 12.16 -6.63
C ARG A 150 19.43 11.07 -6.08
N ILE A 151 18.96 11.25 -4.85
CA ILE A 151 18.01 10.37 -4.20
C ILE A 151 16.66 11.08 -4.10
N ILE A 152 15.59 10.41 -4.45
CA ILE A 152 14.24 10.94 -4.25
C ILE A 152 13.51 10.21 -3.12
N TYR A 153 12.75 10.96 -2.34
CA TYR A 153 11.75 10.42 -1.43
C TYR A 153 10.38 11.00 -1.78
N ALA A 154 9.48 10.16 -2.30
CA ALA A 154 8.13 10.56 -2.65
C ALA A 154 7.11 9.93 -1.68
N GLY A 155 6.33 10.75 -0.99
CA GLY A 155 5.34 10.28 -0.04
C GLY A 155 4.84 11.32 0.94
N THR A 156 4.09 10.89 1.93
CA THR A 156 3.67 11.79 3.01
C THR A 156 4.87 12.13 3.88
N LEU A 157 5.22 13.41 3.91
CA LEU A 157 6.29 13.94 4.75
C LEU A 157 5.71 14.29 6.14
N ASN A 158 5.75 13.32 7.03
CA ASN A 158 5.27 13.47 8.40
C ASN A 158 6.35 12.97 9.36
N LEU A 159 6.96 13.88 10.11
CA LEU A 159 8.08 13.56 10.99
C LEU A 159 7.74 12.55 12.09
N ARG A 160 6.47 12.40 12.48
CA ARG A 160 6.06 11.30 13.37
C ARG A 160 6.26 9.91 12.75
N LYS A 161 6.16 9.83 11.43
CA LYS A 161 6.34 8.59 10.66
C LYS A 161 7.76 8.47 10.12
N ASN A 162 8.34 9.60 9.77
CA ASN A 162 9.60 9.71 9.06
C ASN A 162 10.63 10.45 9.92
N THR A 163 10.74 10.09 11.21
CA THR A 163 11.67 10.70 12.16
C THR A 163 13.12 10.57 11.69
N PHE A 164 13.44 9.52 10.95
CA PHE A 164 14.76 9.34 10.34
C PHE A 164 15.21 10.54 9.49
N LEU A 165 14.30 11.30 8.90
CA LEU A 165 14.65 12.48 8.11
C LEU A 165 15.35 13.56 8.95
N VAL A 166 15.09 13.62 10.25
CA VAL A 166 15.76 14.57 11.16
C VAL A 166 17.24 14.25 11.32
N HIS A 167 17.60 12.96 11.22
CA HIS A 167 18.98 12.48 11.37
C HIS A 167 19.72 12.39 10.04
N PHE A 168 19.00 12.49 8.92
CA PHE A 168 19.55 12.30 7.58
C PHE A 168 20.65 13.31 7.22
N PRO A 169 20.54 14.60 7.59
CA PRO A 169 21.54 15.62 7.25
C PRO A 169 22.97 15.30 7.70
N GLN A 170 23.12 14.54 8.76
CA GLN A 170 24.44 14.16 9.30
C GLN A 170 25.23 13.25 8.35
N TYR A 171 24.55 12.61 7.39
CA TYR A 171 25.12 11.61 6.48
C TYR A 171 25.12 12.06 5.01
N ILE A 172 24.54 13.24 4.71
CA ILE A 172 24.43 13.74 3.33
C ILE A 172 25.67 14.50 2.92
N ASN A 173 26.74 13.79 2.61
CA ASN A 173 27.95 14.41 2.05
C ASN A 173 28.21 14.04 0.57
N SER A 174 27.65 12.91 0.12
CA SER A 174 27.95 12.32 -1.18
C SER A 174 26.76 12.25 -2.15
N PHE A 175 25.59 12.70 -1.73
CA PHE A 175 24.38 12.70 -2.55
C PHE A 175 23.45 13.87 -2.21
N ASP A 176 22.51 14.15 -3.10
CA ASP A 176 21.44 15.13 -2.88
C ASP A 176 20.12 14.40 -2.68
N LEU A 177 19.28 14.89 -1.75
CA LEU A 177 17.98 14.33 -1.43
C LEU A 177 16.85 15.27 -1.83
N ALA A 178 16.01 14.84 -2.75
CA ALA A 178 14.83 15.57 -3.18
C ALA A 178 13.56 14.98 -2.52
N LEU A 179 12.82 15.82 -1.80
CA LEU A 179 11.62 15.45 -1.07
C LEU A 179 10.36 15.86 -1.84
N TYR A 180 9.54 14.90 -2.21
CA TYR A 180 8.25 15.10 -2.87
C TYR A 180 7.11 14.61 -1.99
N GLY A 181 6.18 15.50 -1.65
CA GLY A 181 5.01 15.13 -0.86
C GLY A 181 4.40 16.26 -0.09
N ASN A 182 3.25 15.98 0.52
CA ASN A 182 2.64 16.92 1.45
C ASN A 182 3.27 16.75 2.83
N GLY A 183 3.85 17.81 3.35
CA GLY A 183 4.40 17.90 4.70
C GLY A 183 4.11 19.27 5.30
N ASN A 184 3.52 19.27 6.48
CA ASN A 184 3.39 20.49 7.27
C ASN A 184 4.53 20.46 8.28
N ASN A 185 5.40 21.46 8.21
CA ASN A 185 6.50 21.65 9.15
C ASN A 185 7.59 20.55 9.08
N LEU A 186 8.54 20.75 8.19
CA LEU A 186 9.74 19.91 8.08
C LEU A 186 10.84 20.30 9.07
N HIS A 187 10.54 21.21 10.02
CA HIS A 187 11.49 21.67 11.06
C HIS A 187 12.84 22.14 10.52
N GLY A 188 12.84 22.81 9.36
CA GLY A 188 14.05 23.34 8.74
C GLY A 188 14.90 22.30 7.98
N ILE A 189 14.47 21.06 7.88
CA ILE A 189 15.17 20.04 7.08
C ILE A 189 15.21 20.46 5.60
N ASP A 190 14.14 21.07 5.13
CA ASP A 190 13.99 21.62 3.77
C ASP A 190 14.91 22.81 3.46
N SER A 191 15.57 23.36 4.46
CA SER A 191 16.54 24.47 4.33
C SER A 191 17.99 23.99 4.47
N LEU A 192 18.23 22.71 4.64
CA LEU A 192 19.57 22.16 4.81
C LEU A 192 20.29 21.96 3.47
N PRO A 193 21.61 22.13 3.42
CA PRO A 193 22.40 21.81 2.23
C PRO A 193 22.12 20.38 1.75
N HIS A 194 22.06 20.20 0.44
CA HIS A 194 21.81 18.90 -0.18
C HIS A 194 20.40 18.30 0.03
N ILE A 195 19.48 19.04 0.64
CA ILE A 195 18.06 18.65 0.70
C ILE A 195 17.23 19.70 -0.02
N SER A 196 16.38 19.25 -0.93
CA SER A 196 15.42 20.09 -1.64
C SER A 196 14.00 19.61 -1.43
N TYR A 197 13.08 20.53 -1.15
CA TYR A 197 11.65 20.25 -1.00
C TYR A 197 10.88 20.78 -2.19
N HIS A 198 10.17 19.89 -2.88
CA HIS A 198 9.44 20.19 -4.10
C HIS A 198 7.92 20.19 -3.96
N GLY A 199 7.42 19.93 -2.74
CA GLY A 199 5.98 19.82 -2.52
C GLY A 199 5.37 18.54 -3.08
N PHE A 200 4.04 18.53 -3.22
CA PHE A 200 3.34 17.40 -3.78
C PHE A 200 3.42 17.39 -5.30
N ILE A 201 3.78 16.24 -5.85
CA ILE A 201 3.75 15.96 -7.28
C ILE A 201 2.85 14.75 -7.55
N LYS A 202 2.12 14.73 -8.65
CA LYS A 202 1.39 13.55 -9.09
C LYS A 202 2.36 12.48 -9.57
N SER A 203 2.00 11.22 -9.35
CA SER A 203 2.89 10.11 -9.68
C SER A 203 3.27 10.04 -11.16
N ASP A 204 2.33 10.32 -12.07
CA ASP A 204 2.61 10.33 -13.50
C ASP A 204 3.56 11.47 -13.89
N GLU A 205 3.44 12.61 -13.24
CA GLU A 205 4.34 13.74 -13.42
C GLU A 205 5.73 13.42 -12.82
N LEU A 206 5.79 12.73 -11.68
CA LEU A 206 7.04 12.25 -11.10
C LEU A 206 7.78 11.35 -12.11
N ILE A 207 7.08 10.37 -12.69
CA ILE A 207 7.66 9.46 -13.68
C ILE A 207 8.18 10.23 -14.91
N ALA A 208 7.42 11.21 -15.40
CA ALA A 208 7.76 11.92 -16.64
C ALA A 208 8.89 12.95 -16.49
N SER A 209 9.04 13.55 -15.29
CA SER A 209 9.88 14.76 -15.16
C SER A 209 11.02 14.62 -14.16
N VAL A 210 10.95 13.69 -13.22
CA VAL A 210 11.95 13.60 -12.15
C VAL A 210 13.13 12.74 -12.58
N GLN A 211 14.31 13.33 -12.51
CA GLN A 211 15.58 12.63 -12.72
C GLN A 211 16.20 12.30 -11.38
N ALA A 212 16.42 11.02 -11.12
CA ALA A 212 17.07 10.54 -9.91
C ALA A 212 17.78 9.21 -10.17
N ASP A 213 18.84 8.96 -9.40
CA ASP A 213 19.58 7.71 -9.47
C ASP A 213 18.92 6.64 -8.59
N PHE A 214 18.31 7.06 -7.48
CA PHE A 214 17.71 6.15 -6.49
C PHE A 214 16.40 6.69 -5.93
N GLY A 215 15.46 5.77 -5.67
CA GLY A 215 14.25 6.05 -4.91
C GLY A 215 14.35 5.50 -3.48
N LEU A 216 14.21 6.36 -2.48
CA LEU A 216 14.31 5.96 -1.08
C LEU A 216 12.98 5.37 -0.57
N VAL A 217 13.02 4.11 -0.18
CA VAL A 217 11.93 3.42 0.50
C VAL A 217 12.34 3.17 1.95
N TRP A 218 11.93 4.08 2.83
CA TRP A 218 12.28 4.02 4.26
C TRP A 218 11.15 4.60 5.10
N ASP A 219 10.90 4.01 6.24
CA ASP A 219 9.98 4.51 7.27
C ASP A 219 10.60 4.20 8.65
N GLY A 220 10.27 4.97 9.67
CA GLY A 220 10.69 4.69 11.03
C GLY A 220 11.51 5.80 11.68
N GLU A 221 12.18 5.45 12.74
CA GLU A 221 12.78 6.41 13.66
C GLU A 221 14.30 6.55 13.51
N SER A 222 14.96 5.55 12.93
CA SER A 222 16.42 5.49 12.81
C SER A 222 16.86 5.30 11.36
N LEU A 223 18.09 5.66 11.06
CA LEU A 223 18.80 5.37 9.80
C LEU A 223 19.51 4.02 9.84
N ASP A 224 19.84 3.52 11.03
CA ASP A 224 20.52 2.23 11.19
C ASP A 224 19.61 1.02 10.99
N GLY A 225 18.30 1.25 11.07
CA GLY A 225 17.30 0.22 10.85
C GLY A 225 15.87 0.77 10.84
N CYS A 226 14.97 0.02 10.21
CA CYS A 226 13.55 0.33 10.20
C CYS A 226 12.95 0.03 11.58
N THR A 227 13.07 0.96 12.51
CA THR A 227 12.60 0.86 13.90
C THR A 227 11.26 1.55 14.12
N GLY A 228 10.63 1.28 15.29
CA GLY A 228 9.29 1.78 15.61
C GLY A 228 8.20 1.06 14.81
N SER A 229 6.94 1.32 15.15
CA SER A 229 5.80 0.61 14.56
C SER A 229 5.65 0.80 13.05
N TRP A 230 6.15 1.89 12.50
CA TRP A 230 6.12 2.18 11.06
C TRP A 230 7.28 1.48 10.34
N GLY A 231 8.49 1.56 10.92
CA GLY A 231 9.66 0.94 10.34
C GLY A 231 9.60 -0.58 10.37
N GLU A 232 9.22 -1.17 11.51
CA GLU A 232 9.06 -2.62 11.62
C GLU A 232 8.03 -3.18 10.64
N TYR A 233 7.00 -2.41 10.33
CA TYR A 233 5.99 -2.85 9.37
C TYR A 233 6.53 -2.97 7.94
N LEU A 234 7.62 -2.29 7.60
CA LEU A 234 8.26 -2.45 6.28
C LEU A 234 8.74 -3.89 6.02
N LYS A 235 9.02 -4.68 7.05
CA LYS A 235 9.36 -6.11 6.93
C LYS A 235 8.23 -6.92 6.30
N TYR A 236 6.99 -6.50 6.52
CA TYR A 236 5.78 -7.21 6.12
C TYR A 236 5.04 -6.53 4.96
N ASN A 237 5.45 -5.33 4.62
CA ASN A 237 4.78 -4.52 3.62
C ASN A 237 5.66 -4.38 2.37
N ASN A 238 5.02 -4.30 1.20
CA ASN A 238 5.67 -3.89 -0.04
C ASN A 238 5.13 -2.50 -0.39
N PRO A 239 5.86 -1.42 -0.07
CA PRO A 239 5.38 -0.08 -0.37
C PRO A 239 5.22 0.13 -1.87
N HIS A 240 4.05 0.62 -2.28
CA HIS A 240 3.74 0.87 -3.69
C HIS A 240 4.69 1.89 -4.35
N LYS A 241 5.36 2.72 -3.55
CA LYS A 241 6.40 3.64 -4.03
C LYS A 241 7.62 2.91 -4.60
N THR A 242 7.90 1.65 -4.19
CA THR A 242 8.95 0.84 -4.83
C THR A 242 8.67 0.65 -6.31
N SER A 243 7.43 0.26 -6.64
CA SER A 243 7.01 0.08 -8.03
C SER A 243 6.95 1.40 -8.80
N LEU A 244 6.60 2.51 -8.14
CA LEU A 244 6.66 3.85 -8.71
C LEU A 244 8.10 4.20 -9.10
N TYR A 245 9.07 3.97 -8.22
CA TYR A 245 10.48 4.30 -8.49
C TYR A 245 11.11 3.45 -9.61
N ILE A 246 10.67 2.20 -9.75
CA ILE A 246 11.08 1.34 -10.88
C ILE A 246 10.58 1.92 -12.22
N ARG A 247 9.52 2.72 -12.20
CA ARG A 247 8.97 3.39 -13.38
C ARG A 247 9.65 4.73 -13.67
N CYS A 248 10.32 5.35 -12.69
CA CYS A 248 11.09 6.57 -12.87
C CYS A 248 12.47 6.29 -13.47
#